data_53796dbdec73d3ea5255b46aef22883d
#
_entry.id   53796dbdec73d3ea5255b46aef22883d
#
_cell.length_a   1.000
_cell.length_b   1.000
_cell.length_c   1.000
_cell.angle_alpha   90.00
_cell.angle_beta   90.00
_cell.angle_gamma   90.00
#
_symmetry.space_group_name_H-M   'P 1'
#
loop_
_entity.id
_entity.type
_entity.pdbx_description
1 polymer ?
#
loop_
_entity_poly.entity_id
_entity_poly.type
_entity_poly.pdbx_seq_one_letter_code
_entity_poly.pdbx_strand_id
1 'polypeptide(L)'
;MANDELLRRVISQVLSEVQTETRVTPRGAELPVLPEGTQPPIDYCALCVEQEQSRARKRAVLTTTGKNRRGIVARMTQVIAEAGGDILDISQTLVSEYFTMIIVVDIAKLEMSFEEFKARVTDASEKLEVQTMMMHEDVMASLHRV
;
A
#
# COMPACT_ATOMS: atom_id res chain seq x y z
N MET A 1 -17.72 20.38 -31.90
CA MET A 1 -17.03 21.63 -31.55
C MET A 1 -17.34 22.18 -30.17
N ALA A 2 -18.50 21.90 -29.58
CA ALA A 2 -18.83 22.37 -28.23
C ALA A 2 -18.15 21.61 -27.09
N ASN A 3 -17.64 20.40 -27.32
CA ASN A 3 -17.01 19.55 -26.30
C ASN A 3 -15.56 19.95 -25.95
N ASP A 4 -14.86 20.61 -26.86
CA ASP A 4 -13.45 20.94 -26.66
C ASP A 4 -13.28 22.16 -25.72
N GLU A 5 -14.20 23.08 -25.75
CA GLU A 5 -14.21 24.27 -24.90
C GLU A 5 -14.58 23.94 -23.44
N LEU A 6 -15.50 23.01 -23.27
CA LEU A 6 -15.91 22.49 -21.96
C LEU A 6 -14.75 21.69 -21.32
N LEU A 7 -14.07 20.88 -22.10
CA LEU A 7 -12.92 20.11 -21.65
C LEU A 7 -11.75 21.01 -21.21
N ARG A 8 -11.48 22.06 -21.96
CA ARG A 8 -10.46 23.06 -21.61
C ARG A 8 -10.80 23.83 -20.33
N ARG A 9 -12.07 24.13 -20.11
CA ARG A 9 -12.55 24.78 -18.88
C ARG A 9 -12.37 23.87 -17.67
N VAL A 10 -12.76 22.60 -17.77
CA VAL A 10 -12.62 21.63 -16.69
C VAL A 10 -11.14 21.40 -16.37
N ILE A 11 -10.28 21.22 -17.37
CA ILE A 11 -8.86 21.05 -17.18
C ILE A 11 -8.22 22.28 -16.53
N SER A 12 -8.60 23.47 -16.96
CA SER A 12 -8.11 24.74 -16.38
C SER A 12 -8.53 24.90 -14.92
N GLN A 13 -9.75 24.49 -14.58
CA GLN A 13 -10.27 24.55 -13.23
C GLN A 13 -9.57 23.54 -12.30
N VAL A 14 -9.38 22.31 -12.75
CA VAL A 14 -8.67 21.28 -12.00
C VAL A 14 -7.19 21.67 -11.78
N LEU A 15 -6.53 22.22 -12.80
CA LEU A 15 -5.16 22.70 -12.68
C LEU A 15 -5.03 23.88 -11.72
N SER A 16 -6.01 24.75 -11.62
CA SER A 16 -6.00 25.86 -10.66
C SER A 16 -6.22 25.40 -9.23
N GLU A 17 -7.02 24.37 -9.00
CA GLU A 17 -7.23 23.76 -7.69
C GLU A 17 -5.97 23.00 -7.22
N VAL A 18 -5.34 22.23 -8.09
CA VAL A 18 -4.09 21.51 -7.77
C VAL A 18 -2.95 22.49 -7.44
N GLN A 19 -2.90 23.66 -8.05
CA GLN A 19 -1.90 24.68 -7.73
C GLN A 19 -2.11 25.38 -6.38
N THR A 20 -3.32 25.34 -5.83
CA THR A 20 -3.59 25.91 -4.50
C THR A 20 -3.30 24.92 -3.38
N GLU A 21 -3.28 23.62 -3.61
CA GLU A 21 -2.95 22.62 -2.58
C GLU A 21 -1.43 22.37 -2.43
N THR A 22 -0.60 22.76 -3.37
CA THR A 22 0.87 22.71 -3.22
C THR A 22 1.46 23.84 -2.37
N ARG A 23 0.63 24.55 -1.62
CA ARG A 23 1.05 25.64 -0.75
C ARG A 23 1.10 25.21 0.70
N VAL A 24 1.82 24.15 1.03
CA VAL A 24 2.21 23.92 2.44
C VAL A 24 3.59 23.30 2.50
N THR A 25 4.58 24.07 2.17
CA THR A 25 5.76 24.14 3.00
C THR A 25 5.94 25.61 3.36
N PRO A 26 5.77 26.02 4.60
CA PRO A 26 6.24 27.30 5.02
C PRO A 26 7.77 27.24 4.88
N ARG A 27 8.28 27.78 3.77
CA ARG A 27 9.66 28.24 3.71
C ARG A 27 9.78 29.32 4.76
N GLY A 28 10.40 28.99 5.87
CA GLY A 28 10.63 29.93 6.95
C GLY A 28 10.53 29.33 8.34
N ALA A 29 10.28 28.04 8.51
CA ALA A 29 10.67 27.38 9.73
C ALA A 29 12.19 27.20 9.64
N GLU A 30 12.95 28.19 10.10
CA GLU A 30 14.33 27.96 10.50
C GLU A 30 14.31 26.77 11.44
N LEU A 31 14.87 25.65 10.98
CA LEU A 31 15.18 24.55 11.87
C LEU A 31 15.99 25.13 13.02
N PRO A 32 15.63 24.90 14.28
CA PRO A 32 16.42 25.37 15.38
C PRO A 32 17.84 24.85 15.17
N VAL A 33 18.78 25.77 14.96
CA VAL A 33 20.20 25.45 14.88
C VAL A 33 20.54 24.90 16.27
N LEU A 34 20.69 23.58 16.35
CA LEU A 34 21.19 22.93 17.54
C LEU A 34 22.63 23.44 17.76
N PRO A 35 22.98 23.89 18.96
CA PRO A 35 24.32 24.32 19.27
C PRO A 35 25.32 23.21 18.95
N GLU A 36 26.41 23.56 18.28
CA GLU A 36 27.49 22.64 17.94
C GLU A 36 27.93 21.87 19.20
N GLY A 37 27.80 20.55 19.16
CA GLY A 37 28.16 19.66 20.27
C GLY A 37 26.99 18.93 20.94
N THR A 38 25.73 19.22 20.58
CA THR A 38 24.60 18.46 21.06
C THR A 38 24.38 17.26 20.12
N GLN A 39 24.92 16.11 20.51
CA GLN A 39 24.48 14.86 19.89
C GLN A 39 22.98 14.73 20.11
N PRO A 40 22.17 14.45 19.08
CA PRO A 40 20.78 14.13 19.28
C PRO A 40 20.73 12.94 20.26
N PRO A 41 19.82 12.95 21.23
CA PRO A 41 19.69 11.83 22.16
C PRO A 41 19.52 10.55 21.35
N ILE A 42 20.40 9.59 21.62
CA ILE A 42 20.52 8.30 20.89
C ILE A 42 19.19 7.54 20.89
N ASP A 43 18.29 7.88 21.79
CA ASP A 43 16.97 7.27 21.97
C ASP A 43 15.97 7.57 20.84
N TYR A 44 16.16 8.65 20.07
CA TYR A 44 15.25 8.99 18.98
C TYR A 44 15.36 8.03 17.78
N CYS A 45 16.56 7.55 17.51
CA CYS A 45 16.78 6.55 16.45
C CYS A 45 16.30 5.16 16.86
N ALA A 46 16.47 4.77 18.13
CA ALA A 46 16.04 3.48 18.63
C ALA A 46 14.53 3.33 18.60
N LEU A 47 13.78 4.34 19.05
CA LEU A 47 12.31 4.35 19.01
C LEU A 47 11.74 4.36 17.58
N CYS A 48 12.37 5.08 16.66
CA CYS A 48 11.95 5.08 15.26
C CYS A 48 12.21 3.73 14.58
N VAL A 49 13.38 3.12 14.85
CA VAL A 49 13.74 1.82 14.30
C VAL A 49 12.87 0.70 14.88
N GLU A 50 12.57 0.75 16.18
CA GLU A 50 11.69 -0.23 16.81
C GLU A 50 10.24 -0.08 16.33
N GLN A 51 9.76 1.14 16.07
CA GLN A 51 8.42 1.37 15.51
C GLN A 51 8.32 0.91 14.06
N GLU A 52 9.35 1.10 13.24
CA GLU A 52 9.37 0.58 11.87
C GLU A 52 9.50 -0.94 11.85
N GLN A 53 10.34 -1.52 12.68
CA GLN A 53 10.46 -2.97 12.82
C GLN A 53 9.20 -3.61 13.40
N SER A 54 8.51 -2.95 14.32
CA SER A 54 7.22 -3.41 14.83
C SER A 54 6.10 -3.30 13.79
N ARG A 55 6.16 -2.28 12.92
CA ARG A 55 5.24 -2.16 11.77
C ARG A 55 5.53 -3.20 10.68
N ALA A 56 6.79 -3.51 10.41
CA ALA A 56 7.21 -4.54 9.46
C ALA A 56 6.62 -5.92 9.83
N ARG A 57 6.57 -6.26 11.11
CA ARG A 57 6.03 -7.53 11.61
C ARG A 57 4.52 -7.73 11.44
N LYS A 58 3.80 -6.70 11.00
CA LYS A 58 2.34 -6.71 10.86
C LYS A 58 1.88 -6.56 9.41
N ARG A 59 2.74 -6.87 8.47
CA ARG A 59 2.42 -6.83 7.05
C ARG A 59 2.33 -8.22 6.46
N ALA A 60 1.40 -8.39 5.55
CA ALA A 60 1.29 -9.57 4.70
C ALA A 60 1.47 -9.18 3.23
N VAL A 61 2.12 -10.04 2.48
CA VAL A 61 2.28 -9.90 1.04
C VAL A 61 1.46 -10.97 0.36
N LEU A 62 0.53 -10.54 -0.49
CA LEU A 62 -0.28 -11.39 -1.33
C LEU A 62 0.23 -11.33 -2.76
N THR A 63 0.57 -12.46 -3.34
CA THR A 63 0.90 -12.57 -4.75
C THR A 63 -0.19 -13.36 -5.45
N THR A 64 -0.88 -12.71 -6.38
CA THR A 64 -1.99 -13.33 -7.14
C THR A 64 -1.62 -13.41 -8.62
N THR A 65 -1.77 -14.58 -9.20
CA THR A 65 -1.50 -14.82 -10.62
C THR A 65 -2.67 -15.56 -11.26
N GLY A 66 -2.96 -15.25 -12.52
CA GLY A 66 -4.02 -15.94 -13.25
C GLY A 66 -4.38 -15.28 -14.55
N LYS A 67 -5.44 -15.78 -15.18
CA LYS A 67 -5.98 -15.17 -16.39
C LYS A 67 -6.68 -13.85 -16.05
N ASN A 68 -6.38 -12.81 -16.81
CA ASN A 68 -6.97 -11.50 -16.57
C ASN A 68 -8.48 -11.51 -16.84
N ARG A 69 -9.25 -11.14 -15.81
CA ARG A 69 -10.71 -10.98 -15.87
C ARG A 69 -11.13 -9.73 -15.14
N ARG A 70 -12.23 -9.14 -15.56
CA ARG A 70 -12.81 -7.98 -14.88
C ARG A 70 -13.26 -8.35 -13.47
N GLY A 71 -13.02 -7.45 -12.50
CA GLY A 71 -13.51 -7.60 -11.14
C GLY A 71 -12.59 -8.39 -10.18
N ILE A 72 -11.47 -8.97 -10.65
CA ILE A 72 -10.53 -9.68 -9.77
C ILE A 72 -9.99 -8.73 -8.69
N VAL A 73 -9.47 -7.57 -9.09
CA VAL A 73 -8.92 -6.58 -8.16
C VAL A 73 -10.01 -6.12 -7.18
N ALA A 74 -11.20 -5.78 -7.68
CA ALA A 74 -12.32 -5.33 -6.85
C ALA A 74 -12.71 -6.38 -5.79
N ARG A 75 -12.77 -7.66 -6.17
CA ARG A 75 -13.13 -8.71 -5.22
C ARG A 75 -12.02 -8.97 -4.20
N MET A 76 -10.78 -8.99 -4.63
CA MET A 76 -9.63 -9.18 -3.74
C MET A 76 -9.53 -8.04 -2.72
N THR A 77 -9.64 -6.79 -3.16
CA THR A 77 -9.60 -5.64 -2.28
C THR A 77 -10.80 -5.59 -1.32
N GLN A 78 -11.96 -6.02 -1.77
CA GLN A 78 -13.16 -6.13 -0.91
C GLN A 78 -12.93 -7.13 0.23
N VAL A 79 -12.41 -8.32 -0.05
CA VAL A 79 -12.11 -9.33 0.97
C VAL A 79 -11.11 -8.83 1.99
N ILE A 80 -10.09 -8.09 1.55
CA ILE A 80 -9.11 -7.49 2.46
C ILE A 80 -9.75 -6.44 3.35
N ALA A 81 -10.59 -5.57 2.79
CA ALA A 81 -11.28 -4.52 3.54
C ALA A 81 -12.27 -5.11 4.56
N GLU A 82 -13.06 -6.14 4.17
CA GLU A 82 -13.99 -6.85 5.06
C GLU A 82 -13.28 -7.55 6.23
N ALA A 83 -12.03 -7.92 6.06
CA ALA A 83 -11.20 -8.50 7.11
C ALA A 83 -10.55 -7.47 8.05
N GLY A 84 -10.67 -6.18 7.76
CA GLY A 84 -10.03 -5.10 8.50
C GLY A 84 -8.57 -4.87 8.10
N GLY A 85 -8.13 -5.41 6.95
CA GLY A 85 -6.80 -5.14 6.39
C GLY A 85 -6.74 -3.78 5.70
N ASP A 86 -5.62 -3.10 5.85
CA ASP A 86 -5.33 -1.84 5.15
C ASP A 86 -4.30 -2.08 4.03
N ILE A 87 -4.65 -1.66 2.82
CA ILE A 87 -3.80 -1.89 1.65
C ILE A 87 -2.76 -0.78 1.58
N LEU A 88 -1.49 -1.16 1.70
CA LEU A 88 -0.36 -0.24 1.66
C LEU A 88 0.15 -0.02 0.24
N ASP A 89 0.14 -1.07 -0.58
CA ASP A 89 0.63 -1.01 -1.95
C ASP A 89 -0.03 -2.08 -2.82
N ILE A 90 -0.24 -1.76 -4.08
CA ILE A 90 -0.69 -2.69 -5.12
C ILE A 90 0.15 -2.49 -6.37
N SER A 91 0.80 -3.55 -6.80
CA SER A 91 1.52 -3.59 -8.06
C SER A 91 0.93 -4.66 -8.97
N GLN A 92 0.60 -4.31 -10.19
CA GLN A 92 0.03 -5.23 -11.17
C GLN A 92 0.80 -5.18 -12.49
N THR A 93 1.12 -6.34 -13.01
CA THR A 93 1.74 -6.50 -14.33
C THR A 93 0.89 -7.41 -15.20
N LEU A 94 0.64 -6.98 -16.41
CA LEU A 94 -0.07 -7.76 -17.44
C LEU A 94 0.92 -8.29 -18.45
N VAL A 95 0.87 -9.59 -18.69
CA VAL A 95 1.65 -10.25 -19.73
C VAL A 95 0.67 -11.07 -20.60
N SER A 96 0.35 -10.52 -21.78
CA SER A 96 -0.66 -11.10 -22.68
C SER A 96 -2.03 -11.22 -22.00
N GLU A 97 -2.56 -12.43 -21.83
CA GLU A 97 -3.84 -12.71 -21.17
C GLU A 97 -3.72 -12.97 -19.67
N TYR A 98 -2.50 -13.00 -19.14
CA TYR A 98 -2.22 -13.30 -17.75
C TYR A 98 -1.80 -12.05 -16.99
N PHE A 99 -2.12 -12.04 -15.72
CA PHE A 99 -1.67 -10.97 -14.81
C PHE A 99 -0.93 -11.56 -13.62
N THR A 100 -0.07 -10.74 -13.09
CA THR A 100 0.53 -10.94 -11.76
C THR A 100 0.27 -9.69 -10.94
N MET A 101 -0.26 -9.87 -9.76
CA MET A 101 -0.57 -8.78 -8.84
C MET A 101 0.06 -9.06 -7.48
N ILE A 102 0.72 -8.06 -6.94
CA ILE A 102 1.28 -8.10 -5.58
C ILE A 102 0.55 -7.05 -4.77
N ILE A 103 0.00 -7.44 -3.64
CA ILE A 103 -0.66 -6.55 -2.69
C ILE A 103 0.07 -6.64 -1.36
N VAL A 104 0.46 -5.49 -0.82
CA VAL A 104 1.01 -5.37 0.53
C VAL A 104 -0.08 -4.86 1.45
N VAL A 105 -0.39 -5.62 2.49
CA VAL A 105 -1.48 -5.35 3.43
C VAL A 105 -0.94 -5.16 4.84
N ASP A 106 -1.33 -4.09 5.51
CA ASP A 106 -1.18 -3.97 6.96
C ASP A 106 -2.23 -4.83 7.66
N ILE A 107 -1.76 -5.78 8.43
CA ILE A 107 -2.61 -6.74 9.16
C ILE A 107 -2.72 -6.44 10.66
N ALA A 108 -2.23 -5.27 11.10
CA ALA A 108 -2.25 -4.89 12.51
C ALA A 108 -3.66 -4.73 13.09
N LYS A 109 -4.62 -4.40 12.23
CA LYS A 109 -6.02 -4.14 12.60
C LYS A 109 -6.97 -5.22 12.11
N LEU A 110 -6.47 -6.40 11.74
CA LEU A 110 -7.34 -7.52 11.38
C LEU A 110 -8.30 -7.85 12.53
N GLU A 111 -9.56 -8.01 12.19
CA GLU A 111 -10.62 -8.42 13.13
C GLU A 111 -10.66 -9.93 13.34
N MET A 112 -9.76 -10.66 12.69
CA MET A 112 -9.67 -12.11 12.70
C MET A 112 -8.23 -12.58 12.78
N SER A 113 -8.00 -13.89 12.98
CA SER A 113 -6.67 -14.49 12.93
C SER A 113 -6.07 -14.44 11.50
N PHE A 114 -4.76 -14.46 11.40
CA PHE A 114 -4.08 -14.51 10.11
C PHE A 114 -4.45 -15.74 9.28
N GLU A 115 -4.63 -16.88 9.93
CA GLU A 115 -5.04 -18.14 9.27
C GLU A 115 -6.47 -18.03 8.71
N GLU A 116 -7.38 -17.41 9.44
CA GLU A 116 -8.74 -17.16 8.96
C GLU A 116 -8.77 -16.17 7.80
N PHE A 117 -7.97 -15.11 7.88
CA PHE A 117 -7.79 -14.17 6.78
C PHE A 117 -7.25 -14.86 5.53
N LYS A 118 -6.22 -15.70 5.68
CA LYS A 118 -5.65 -16.50 4.60
C LYS A 118 -6.69 -17.42 3.97
N ALA A 119 -7.51 -18.09 4.78
CA ALA A 119 -8.58 -18.96 4.29
C ALA A 119 -9.62 -18.18 3.46
N ARG A 120 -10.04 -16.99 3.90
CA ARG A 120 -10.98 -16.14 3.14
C ARG A 120 -10.39 -15.67 1.81
N VAL A 121 -9.13 -15.28 1.79
CA VAL A 121 -8.45 -14.88 0.57
C VAL A 121 -8.32 -16.07 -0.39
N THR A 122 -8.01 -17.25 0.12
CA THR A 122 -7.92 -18.48 -0.68
C THR A 122 -9.28 -18.84 -1.30
N ASP A 123 -10.36 -18.83 -0.53
CA ASP A 123 -11.73 -19.09 -1.02
C ASP A 123 -12.14 -18.08 -2.11
N ALA A 124 -11.82 -16.81 -1.92
CA ALA A 124 -12.07 -15.79 -2.94
C ALA A 124 -11.25 -16.04 -4.22
N SER A 125 -10.01 -16.46 -4.08
CA SER A 125 -9.12 -16.77 -5.20
C SER A 125 -9.61 -17.97 -6.02
N GLU A 126 -10.08 -19.01 -5.35
CA GLU A 126 -10.68 -20.18 -6.00
C GLU A 126 -11.93 -19.81 -6.80
N LYS A 127 -12.81 -18.97 -6.24
CA LYS A 127 -14.01 -18.47 -6.95
C LYS A 127 -13.67 -17.60 -8.16
N LEU A 128 -12.53 -16.94 -8.14
CA LEU A 128 -12.03 -16.13 -9.25
C LEU A 128 -11.17 -16.91 -10.24
N GLU A 129 -10.90 -18.18 -9.97
CA GLU A 129 -10.00 -19.04 -10.76
C GLU A 129 -8.59 -18.46 -10.89
N VAL A 130 -8.08 -17.87 -9.82
CA VAL A 130 -6.72 -17.34 -9.72
C VAL A 130 -5.95 -18.03 -8.62
N GLN A 131 -4.64 -18.05 -8.74
CA GLN A 131 -3.75 -18.57 -7.70
C GLN A 131 -3.26 -17.41 -6.83
N THR A 132 -3.45 -17.51 -5.54
CA THR A 132 -2.95 -16.53 -4.59
C THR A 132 -2.05 -17.20 -3.57
N MET A 133 -0.87 -16.64 -3.40
CA MET A 133 0.07 -16.98 -2.35
C MET A 133 0.09 -15.84 -1.34
N MET A 134 -0.05 -16.16 -0.06
CA MET A 134 0.04 -15.19 1.01
C MET A 134 1.18 -15.54 1.94
N MET A 135 2.01 -14.57 2.23
CA MET A 135 3.14 -14.70 3.15
C MET A 135 3.16 -13.52 4.12
N HIS A 136 3.54 -13.80 5.35
CA HIS A 136 3.89 -12.76 6.29
C HIS A 136 5.22 -12.11 5.87
N GLU A 137 5.37 -10.80 6.03
CA GLU A 137 6.58 -10.08 5.60
C GLU A 137 7.85 -10.63 6.27
N ASP A 138 7.76 -11.07 7.51
CA ASP A 138 8.88 -11.71 8.21
C ASP A 138 9.41 -12.96 7.49
N VAL A 139 8.53 -13.73 6.86
CA VAL A 139 8.90 -14.92 6.09
C VAL A 139 9.62 -14.50 4.80
N MET A 140 9.12 -13.47 4.11
CA MET A 140 9.81 -12.92 2.94
C MET A 140 11.19 -12.39 3.28
N ALA A 141 11.31 -11.66 4.38
CA ALA A 141 12.60 -11.13 4.84
C ALA A 141 13.59 -12.24 5.18
N SER A 142 13.12 -13.37 5.72
CA SER A 142 13.97 -14.53 6.04
C SER A 142 14.46 -15.27 4.79
N LEU A 143 13.65 -15.31 3.73
CA LEU A 143 14.02 -15.94 2.46
C LEU A 143 15.08 -15.15 1.68
N HIS A 144 15.21 -13.85 1.93
CA HIS A 144 16.17 -12.98 1.25
C HIS A 144 17.47 -12.76 2.04
N ARG A 145 17.63 -13.37 3.20
CA ARG A 145 18.90 -13.41 3.92
C ARG A 145 19.79 -14.49 3.32
N VAL A 146 20.52 -14.08 2.37
CA VAL A 146 21.66 -14.85 1.87
C VAL A 146 22.93 -14.36 2.55
#